data_2e2e01f01609ee24b1987cdf7d3fb987
#
_entry.id   2e2e01f01609ee24b1987cdf7d3fb987
#
_cell.length_a   1.000
_cell.length_b   1.000
_cell.length_c   1.000
_cell.angle_alpha   90.00
_cell.angle_beta   90.00
_cell.angle_gamma   90.00
#
_symmetry.space_group_name_H-M   'P 1'
#
loop_
_entity.id
_entity.type
_entity.pdbx_description
1 polymer ?
#
loop_
_entity_poly.entity_id
_entity_poly.type
_entity_poly.pdbx_seq_one_letter_code
_entity_poly.pdbx_strand_id
1 'polypeptide(L)'
;PRKEMPSADLQVRRKEIAVDSPTPSPGPGSPAQSAPSAHTAQPAAAPASDRISIEDFMKVELRVAKVLTAERVPKSNKLLKLQVDAGSEPRTVVAGIAEAYEPDALVGRSVVIVFNLKPAKLMGVESNGMVLAASPDGGNPTLVGFDDAPTPGTRVR
;
A
#
# COMPACT_ATOMS: atom_id res chain seq x y z
N PRO A 1 42.23 -26.96 21.68
CA PRO A 1 41.77 -26.36 22.92
C PRO A 1 40.51 -25.55 22.64
N ARG A 2 39.45 -26.02 23.26
CA ARG A 2 38.14 -25.35 23.28
C ARG A 2 38.20 -24.15 24.22
N LYS A 3 37.68 -23.02 23.82
CA LYS A 3 37.35 -21.91 24.71
C LYS A 3 35.84 -21.78 24.80
N GLU A 4 35.31 -22.13 25.94
CA GLU A 4 33.94 -21.95 26.39
C GLU A 4 33.66 -20.45 26.57
N MET A 5 32.49 -20.03 26.13
CA MET A 5 31.94 -18.71 26.44
C MET A 5 30.99 -18.84 27.65
N PRO A 6 31.07 -17.95 28.63
CA PRO A 6 30.12 -17.95 29.72
C PRO A 6 28.81 -17.23 29.35
N SER A 7 27.73 -17.86 29.75
CA SER A 7 26.38 -17.30 29.79
C SER A 7 26.33 -16.09 30.72
N ALA A 8 25.84 -14.98 30.21
CA ALA A 8 25.49 -13.81 31.01
C ALA A 8 23.97 -13.77 31.22
N ASP A 9 23.64 -13.88 32.47
CA ASP A 9 22.41 -13.78 33.20
C ASP A 9 21.64 -12.48 32.83
N LEU A 10 20.43 -12.60 32.33
CA LEU A 10 19.52 -11.47 32.12
C LEU A 10 18.45 -11.49 33.22
N GLN A 11 18.75 -10.82 34.30
CA GLN A 11 17.80 -10.53 35.36
C GLN A 11 16.75 -9.50 34.86
N VAL A 12 15.54 -9.99 34.68
CA VAL A 12 14.34 -9.19 34.48
C VAL A 12 13.96 -8.51 35.79
N ARG A 13 14.12 -7.21 35.86
CA ARG A 13 13.52 -6.39 36.92
C ARG A 13 12.06 -6.08 36.55
N ARG A 14 11.17 -6.82 37.15
CA ARG A 14 9.75 -6.41 37.33
C ARG A 14 9.70 -5.24 38.27
N LYS A 15 9.11 -4.15 37.84
CA LYS A 15 8.71 -3.07 38.73
C LYS A 15 7.18 -3.09 38.79
N GLU A 16 6.67 -3.64 39.90
CA GLU A 16 5.28 -3.49 40.33
C GLU A 16 5.04 -2.04 40.71
N ILE A 17 3.95 -1.46 40.21
CA ILE A 17 3.40 -0.24 40.77
C ILE A 17 1.97 -0.54 41.18
N ALA A 18 1.77 -0.37 42.47
CA ALA A 18 0.56 -0.63 43.22
C ALA A 18 -0.65 0.20 42.77
N VAL A 19 -1.76 -0.47 42.91
CA VAL A 19 -3.12 0.05 42.85
C VAL A 19 -3.39 0.88 44.10
N ASP A 20 -3.96 2.05 43.92
CA ASP A 20 -4.70 2.71 45.02
C ASP A 20 -5.95 3.32 44.46
N SER A 21 -7.08 2.77 44.88
CA SER A 21 -8.42 3.38 44.72
C SER A 21 -8.80 4.00 46.04
N PRO A 22 -9.54 5.10 45.99
CA PRO A 22 -10.72 5.17 46.86
C PRO A 22 -11.96 5.70 46.15
N THR A 23 -13.01 4.91 46.26
CA THR A 23 -14.42 5.34 46.19
C THR A 23 -14.75 6.20 47.39
N PRO A 24 -15.64 7.18 47.27
CA PRO A 24 -16.88 7.16 48.05
C PRO A 24 -18.15 7.55 47.28
N SER A 25 -19.16 6.78 47.52
CA SER A 25 -20.62 7.10 47.39
C SER A 25 -21.12 7.81 48.66
N PRO A 26 -22.45 8.14 48.78
CA PRO A 26 -23.40 8.83 47.93
C PRO A 26 -24.16 9.96 48.68
N GLY A 27 -25.03 10.66 47.96
CA GLY A 27 -26.04 11.48 48.65
C GLY A 27 -27.00 12.17 47.64
N PRO A 28 -28.28 12.24 47.97
CA PRO A 28 -29.35 12.39 47.00
C PRO A 28 -29.90 13.83 46.85
N GLY A 29 -30.49 14.12 45.71
CA GLY A 29 -31.21 15.37 45.52
C GLY A 29 -31.76 15.53 44.11
N SER A 30 -32.95 15.07 43.87
CA SER A 30 -33.86 15.48 42.79
C SER A 30 -34.76 16.62 43.31
N PRO A 31 -35.53 17.39 42.54
CA PRO A 31 -35.88 17.31 41.12
C PRO A 31 -35.99 18.68 40.39
N ALA A 32 -36.40 18.60 39.17
CA ALA A 32 -37.24 19.54 38.39
C ALA A 32 -36.65 20.16 37.14
N GLN A 33 -37.15 19.59 36.04
CA GLN A 33 -37.81 20.27 34.90
C GLN A 33 -37.07 21.37 34.16
N SER A 34 -36.72 21.05 32.93
CA SER A 34 -37.23 21.72 31.72
C SER A 34 -36.58 21.16 30.47
N ALA A 35 -37.35 20.51 29.64
CA ALA A 35 -37.08 20.26 28.21
C ALA A 35 -37.57 21.50 27.41
N PRO A 36 -37.42 21.58 26.10
CA PRO A 36 -36.44 21.06 25.21
C PRO A 36 -35.76 22.16 24.36
N SER A 37 -34.55 22.04 24.06
CA SER A 37 -34.00 22.74 22.90
C SER A 37 -33.35 21.73 22.00
N ALA A 38 -34.07 21.38 20.96
CA ALA A 38 -33.57 20.71 19.79
C ALA A 38 -32.44 21.54 19.19
N HIS A 39 -31.23 21.26 19.61
CA HIS A 39 -30.08 21.58 18.79
C HIS A 39 -29.90 20.38 17.89
N THR A 40 -30.48 20.51 16.72
CA THR A 40 -30.03 19.79 15.52
C THR A 40 -28.54 20.03 15.40
N ALA A 41 -27.76 19.16 16.02
CA ALA A 41 -26.34 19.06 15.69
C ALA A 41 -26.30 18.59 14.27
N GLN A 42 -26.26 19.55 13.36
CA GLN A 42 -25.83 19.34 12.01
C GLN A 42 -24.46 18.64 12.12
N PRO A 43 -24.29 17.42 11.62
CA PRO A 43 -22.97 16.82 11.62
C PRO A 43 -22.09 17.77 10.83
N ALA A 44 -21.10 18.34 11.52
CA ALA A 44 -20.03 19.06 10.86
C ALA A 44 -19.58 18.16 9.71
N ALA A 45 -19.69 18.70 8.50
CA ALA A 45 -19.20 18.02 7.30
C ALA A 45 -17.75 17.67 7.58
N ALA A 46 -17.50 16.40 7.89
CA ALA A 46 -16.17 15.85 7.86
C ALA A 46 -15.60 16.22 6.49
N PRO A 47 -14.33 16.65 6.39
CA PRO A 47 -13.72 16.95 5.11
C PRO A 47 -14.05 15.79 4.18
N ALA A 48 -14.51 16.11 2.98
CA ALA A 48 -14.91 15.13 1.98
C ALA A 48 -13.83 14.06 1.96
N SER A 49 -14.17 12.91 2.51
CA SER A 49 -13.21 11.82 2.62
C SER A 49 -12.80 11.48 1.20
N ASP A 50 -11.49 11.42 0.92
CA ASP A 50 -10.92 10.92 -0.36
C ASP A 50 -11.28 9.45 -0.61
N ARG A 51 -12.41 9.02 -0.07
CA ARG A 51 -12.96 7.68 -0.21
C ARG A 51 -13.69 7.58 -1.53
N ILE A 52 -13.22 6.67 -2.36
CA ILE A 52 -13.92 6.31 -3.59
C ILE A 52 -15.02 5.28 -3.29
N SER A 53 -16.07 5.28 -4.09
CA SER A 53 -17.12 4.25 -4.01
C SER A 53 -16.60 2.91 -4.56
N ILE A 54 -17.24 1.81 -4.17
CA ILE A 54 -16.89 0.50 -4.72
C ILE A 54 -17.15 0.46 -6.25
N GLU A 55 -18.19 1.17 -6.72
CA GLU A 55 -18.50 1.26 -8.14
C GLU A 55 -17.39 2.01 -8.91
N ASP A 56 -16.80 3.05 -8.33
CA ASP A 56 -15.68 3.76 -8.95
C ASP A 56 -14.42 2.89 -8.97
N PHE A 57 -14.15 2.15 -7.89
CA PHE A 57 -13.04 1.21 -7.84
C PHE A 57 -13.22 0.07 -8.87
N MET A 58 -14.43 -0.44 -9.05
CA MET A 58 -14.71 -1.49 -10.03
C MET A 58 -14.47 -1.07 -11.49
N LYS A 59 -14.42 0.24 -11.76
CA LYS A 59 -14.03 0.79 -13.08
C LYS A 59 -12.53 0.59 -13.35
N VAL A 60 -11.73 0.44 -12.32
CA VAL A 60 -10.29 0.17 -12.45
C VAL A 60 -10.08 -1.31 -12.75
N GLU A 61 -9.41 -1.61 -13.83
CA GLU A 61 -9.09 -2.98 -14.21
C GLU A 61 -7.65 -3.31 -13.84
N LEU A 62 -7.51 -4.10 -12.77
CA LEU A 62 -6.22 -4.62 -12.32
C LEU A 62 -6.00 -6.02 -12.89
N ARG A 63 -4.83 -6.26 -13.47
CA ARG A 63 -4.45 -7.58 -14.01
C ARG A 63 -3.06 -7.99 -13.56
N VAL A 64 -2.90 -9.28 -13.47
CA VAL A 64 -1.57 -9.91 -13.34
C VAL A 64 -0.88 -9.84 -14.69
N ALA A 65 0.36 -9.38 -14.70
CA ALA A 65 1.17 -9.35 -15.90
C ALA A 65 2.56 -9.94 -15.62
N LYS A 66 3.08 -10.70 -16.55
CA LYS A 66 4.44 -11.23 -16.48
C LYS A 66 5.37 -10.30 -17.24
N VAL A 67 6.48 -9.93 -16.63
CA VAL A 67 7.51 -9.10 -17.28
C VAL A 67 8.28 -9.98 -18.27
N LEU A 68 8.23 -9.62 -19.54
CA LEU A 68 8.97 -10.29 -20.62
C LEU A 68 10.34 -9.67 -20.81
N THR A 69 10.41 -8.35 -20.89
CA THR A 69 11.66 -7.60 -21.01
C THR A 69 11.58 -6.32 -20.18
N ALA A 70 12.73 -5.85 -19.73
CA ALA A 70 12.87 -4.59 -19.04
C ALA A 70 14.08 -3.84 -19.60
N GLU A 71 13.93 -2.54 -19.85
CA GLU A 71 14.96 -1.68 -20.39
C GLU A 71 14.97 -0.34 -19.67
N ARG A 72 16.13 0.26 -19.48
CA ARG A 72 16.22 1.63 -18.96
C ARG A 72 15.77 2.63 -20.02
N VAL A 73 14.93 3.58 -19.64
CA VAL A 73 14.51 4.64 -20.56
C VAL A 73 15.68 5.61 -20.76
N PRO A 74 16.10 5.85 -22.02
CA PRO A 74 17.12 6.86 -22.31
C PRO A 74 16.71 8.22 -21.74
N LYS A 75 17.63 8.95 -21.17
CA LYS A 75 17.42 10.26 -20.55
C LYS A 75 16.67 10.25 -19.21
N SER A 76 16.45 9.08 -18.59
CA SER A 76 15.88 9.01 -17.25
C SER A 76 16.59 7.94 -16.41
N ASN A 77 17.06 8.34 -15.23
CA ASN A 77 17.66 7.40 -14.26
C ASN A 77 16.60 6.67 -13.43
N LYS A 78 15.35 7.12 -13.48
CA LYS A 78 14.25 6.63 -12.63
C LYS A 78 13.27 5.71 -13.35
N LEU A 79 13.26 5.75 -14.69
CA LEU A 79 12.25 5.07 -15.49
C LEU A 79 12.78 3.78 -16.12
N LEU A 80 12.00 2.72 -15.98
CA LEU A 80 12.15 1.49 -16.73
C LEU A 80 10.99 1.33 -17.72
N LYS A 81 11.32 0.95 -18.94
CA LYS A 81 10.38 0.48 -19.95
C LYS A 81 10.26 -1.03 -19.79
N LEU A 82 9.08 -1.47 -19.46
CA LEU A 82 8.75 -2.88 -19.29
C LEU A 82 7.87 -3.35 -20.45
N GLN A 83 8.22 -4.47 -21.05
CA GLN A 83 7.26 -5.24 -21.85
C GLN A 83 6.65 -6.30 -20.95
N VAL A 84 5.35 -6.26 -20.82
CA VAL A 84 4.61 -7.17 -19.94
C VAL A 84 3.55 -7.93 -20.74
N ASP A 85 3.41 -9.21 -20.43
CA ASP A 85 2.34 -10.05 -20.94
C ASP A 85 1.18 -10.01 -19.94
N ALA A 86 0.06 -9.48 -20.37
CA ALA A 86 -1.19 -9.42 -19.58
C ALA A 86 -2.17 -10.53 -19.97
N GLY A 87 -1.69 -11.60 -20.58
CA GLY A 87 -2.47 -12.79 -20.96
C GLY A 87 -3.20 -12.69 -22.31
N SER A 88 -3.50 -11.49 -22.79
CA SER A 88 -4.15 -11.26 -24.08
C SER A 88 -3.17 -10.71 -25.12
N GLU A 89 -2.31 -9.81 -24.71
CA GLU A 89 -1.36 -9.14 -25.59
C GLU A 89 -0.17 -8.60 -24.78
N PRO A 90 1.02 -8.55 -25.37
CA PRO A 90 2.14 -7.86 -24.77
C PRO A 90 1.91 -6.35 -24.78
N ARG A 91 2.17 -5.68 -23.66
CA ARG A 91 2.04 -4.22 -23.53
C ARG A 91 3.33 -3.58 -23.05
N THR A 92 3.56 -2.38 -23.52
CA THR A 92 4.64 -1.55 -22.99
C THR A 92 4.11 -0.72 -21.82
N VAL A 93 4.78 -0.80 -20.68
CA VAL A 93 4.48 -0.02 -19.48
C VAL A 93 5.75 0.65 -19.00
N VAL A 94 5.67 1.92 -18.67
CA VAL A 94 6.81 2.68 -18.10
C VAL A 94 6.57 2.87 -16.62
N ALA A 95 7.56 2.49 -15.82
CA ALA A 95 7.48 2.56 -14.36
C ALA A 95 8.70 3.27 -13.74
N GLY A 96 8.45 4.07 -12.70
CA GLY A 96 9.48 4.81 -11.97
C GLY A 96 10.20 3.97 -10.92
N ILE A 97 10.78 2.86 -11.30
CA ILE A 97 11.37 1.86 -10.38
C ILE A 97 12.85 1.56 -10.67
N ALA A 98 13.48 2.30 -11.57
CA ALA A 98 14.86 2.03 -12.00
C ALA A 98 15.91 2.27 -10.91
N GLU A 99 15.56 2.99 -9.85
CA GLU A 99 16.43 3.18 -8.69
C GLU A 99 16.38 1.99 -7.71
N ALA A 100 15.27 1.24 -7.73
CA ALA A 100 15.04 0.13 -6.81
C ALA A 100 15.33 -1.24 -7.44
N TYR A 101 15.21 -1.33 -8.76
CA TYR A 101 15.31 -2.61 -9.47
C TYR A 101 16.18 -2.51 -10.72
N GLU A 102 17.06 -3.50 -10.87
CA GLU A 102 17.75 -3.72 -12.13
C GLU A 102 16.82 -4.37 -13.16
N PRO A 103 16.94 -4.01 -14.45
CA PRO A 103 16.10 -4.57 -15.51
C PRO A 103 16.08 -6.10 -15.52
N ASP A 104 17.25 -6.72 -15.41
CA ASP A 104 17.40 -8.18 -15.47
C ASP A 104 16.70 -8.89 -14.31
N ALA A 105 16.64 -8.26 -13.14
CA ALA A 105 15.96 -8.81 -11.97
C ALA A 105 14.42 -8.78 -12.07
N LEU A 106 13.89 -8.05 -13.03
CA LEU A 106 12.44 -7.92 -13.25
C LEU A 106 11.93 -8.93 -14.30
N VAL A 107 12.78 -9.37 -15.20
CA VAL A 107 12.40 -10.32 -16.25
C VAL A 107 11.91 -11.62 -15.64
N GLY A 108 10.73 -12.06 -16.07
CA GLY A 108 10.07 -13.27 -15.57
C GLY A 108 9.23 -13.08 -14.31
N ARG A 109 9.31 -11.90 -13.64
CA ARG A 109 8.47 -11.62 -12.46
C ARG A 109 7.03 -11.32 -12.85
N SER A 110 6.12 -11.71 -11.98
CA SER A 110 4.71 -11.34 -12.07
C SER A 110 4.44 -10.10 -11.25
N VAL A 111 3.78 -9.13 -11.86
CA VAL A 111 3.45 -7.83 -11.27
C VAL A 111 1.97 -7.53 -11.46
N VAL A 112 1.44 -6.60 -10.68
CA VAL A 112 0.08 -6.10 -10.87
C VAL A 112 0.14 -4.82 -11.69
N ILE A 113 -0.68 -4.76 -12.72
CA ILE A 113 -0.81 -3.57 -13.57
C ILE A 113 -2.25 -3.04 -13.58
N VAL A 114 -2.39 -1.72 -13.70
CA VAL A 114 -3.65 -1.08 -14.10
C VAL A 114 -3.73 -1.17 -15.61
N PHE A 115 -4.69 -1.96 -16.10
CA PHE A 115 -4.78 -2.36 -17.50
C PHE A 115 -5.55 -1.35 -18.37
N ASN A 116 -6.57 -0.71 -17.82
CA ASN A 116 -7.49 0.15 -18.56
C ASN A 116 -7.17 1.66 -18.45
N LEU A 117 -5.91 2.00 -18.21
CA LEU A 117 -5.47 3.39 -18.28
C LEU A 117 -5.33 3.86 -19.71
N LYS A 118 -5.62 5.14 -19.92
CA LYS A 118 -5.32 5.80 -21.20
C LYS A 118 -3.80 5.82 -21.43
N PRO A 119 -3.33 5.58 -22.66
CA PRO A 119 -1.92 5.67 -22.99
C PRO A 119 -1.33 7.02 -22.58
N ALA A 120 -0.16 7.00 -21.96
CA ALA A 120 0.57 8.19 -21.57
C ALA A 120 1.99 8.15 -22.13
N LYS A 121 2.48 9.29 -22.61
CA LYS A 121 3.84 9.40 -23.13
C LYS A 121 4.79 9.92 -22.05
N LEU A 122 5.73 9.09 -21.63
CA LEU A 122 6.73 9.39 -20.61
C LEU A 122 8.13 9.38 -21.25
N MET A 123 8.81 10.52 -21.25
CA MET A 123 10.13 10.69 -21.88
C MET A 123 10.23 10.13 -23.31
N GLY A 124 9.15 10.29 -24.09
CA GLY A 124 9.07 9.83 -25.47
C GLY A 124 8.66 8.37 -25.66
N VAL A 125 8.53 7.60 -24.59
CA VAL A 125 8.04 6.22 -24.59
C VAL A 125 6.56 6.21 -24.23
N GLU A 126 5.75 5.50 -25.00
CA GLU A 126 4.33 5.31 -24.73
C GLU A 126 4.14 4.21 -23.68
N SER A 127 3.39 4.54 -22.64
CA SER A 127 3.00 3.60 -21.58
C SER A 127 1.52 3.28 -21.68
N ASN A 128 1.18 2.01 -21.86
CA ASN A 128 -0.18 1.49 -22.00
C ASN A 128 -0.64 0.79 -20.70
N GLY A 129 -0.46 1.44 -19.57
CA GLY A 129 -0.80 0.95 -18.25
C GLY A 129 0.13 1.49 -17.17
N MET A 130 -0.07 1.04 -15.94
CA MET A 130 0.74 1.43 -14.79
C MET A 130 1.02 0.23 -13.91
N VAL A 131 2.26 0.04 -13.50
CA VAL A 131 2.63 -0.99 -12.51
C VAL A 131 2.31 -0.48 -11.12
N LEU A 132 1.72 -1.34 -10.28
CA LEU A 132 1.48 -1.02 -8.88
C LEU A 132 2.74 -1.27 -8.06
N ALA A 133 3.12 -0.27 -7.30
CA ALA A 133 4.23 -0.34 -6.36
C ALA A 133 3.89 0.43 -5.09
N ALA A 134 4.31 -0.07 -3.96
CA ALA A 134 4.29 0.67 -2.71
C ALA A 134 5.51 1.59 -2.68
N SER A 135 5.28 2.88 -2.50
CA SER A 135 6.35 3.88 -2.42
C SER A 135 6.29 4.57 -1.06
N PRO A 136 7.13 4.15 -0.10
CA PRO A 136 7.24 4.87 1.16
C PRO A 136 7.86 6.26 0.94
N ASP A 137 7.51 7.21 1.78
CA ASP A 137 8.06 8.57 1.72
C ASP A 137 9.59 8.53 1.89
N GLY A 138 10.31 8.96 0.86
CA GLY A 138 11.78 8.95 0.85
C GLY A 138 12.45 7.59 0.68
N GLY A 139 11.67 6.52 0.44
CA GLY A 139 12.17 5.17 0.22
C GLY A 139 12.07 4.69 -1.23
N ASN A 140 12.67 3.54 -1.49
CA ASN A 140 12.59 2.91 -2.80
C ASN A 140 11.23 2.25 -3.03
N PRO A 141 10.64 2.37 -4.23
CA PRO A 141 9.39 1.71 -4.55
C PRO A 141 9.53 0.19 -4.51
N THR A 142 8.56 -0.48 -3.90
CA THR A 142 8.48 -1.94 -3.84
C THR A 142 7.31 -2.41 -4.70
N LEU A 143 7.59 -3.29 -5.66
CA LEU A 143 6.57 -3.83 -6.56
C LEU A 143 5.58 -4.71 -5.82
N VAL A 144 4.30 -4.55 -6.14
CA VAL A 144 3.27 -5.51 -5.72
C VAL A 144 3.42 -6.77 -6.56
N GLY A 145 3.75 -7.87 -5.91
CA GLY A 145 3.98 -9.17 -6.54
C GLY A 145 3.16 -10.26 -5.86
N PHE A 146 3.43 -11.49 -6.25
CA PHE A 146 2.77 -12.68 -5.74
C PHE A 146 3.82 -13.71 -5.33
N ASP A 147 3.58 -14.42 -4.25
CA ASP A 147 4.39 -15.58 -3.86
C ASP A 147 4.16 -16.72 -4.85
N ASP A 148 2.89 -17.05 -5.09
CA ASP A 148 2.47 -17.92 -6.18
C ASP A 148 1.91 -17.08 -7.31
N ALA A 149 2.63 -17.00 -8.41
CA ALA A 149 2.27 -16.16 -9.54
C ALA A 149 1.08 -16.77 -10.30
N PRO A 150 -0.10 -16.14 -10.26
CA PRO A 150 -1.22 -16.59 -11.05
C PRO A 150 -0.96 -16.39 -12.55
N THR A 151 -1.75 -17.05 -13.37
CA THR A 151 -1.63 -16.93 -14.83
C THR A 151 -1.72 -15.47 -15.27
N PRO A 152 -0.82 -15.02 -16.18
CA PRO A 152 -0.90 -13.67 -16.75
C PRO A 152 -2.29 -13.39 -17.33
N GLY A 153 -2.80 -12.18 -17.13
CA GLY A 153 -4.14 -11.78 -17.50
C GLY A 153 -5.21 -12.00 -16.42
N THR A 154 -4.89 -12.71 -15.35
CA THR A 154 -5.83 -12.90 -14.23
C THR A 154 -6.21 -11.55 -13.65
N ARG A 155 -7.51 -11.32 -13.45
CA ARG A 155 -8.04 -10.10 -12.86
C ARG A 155 -7.82 -10.08 -11.35
N VAL A 156 -7.29 -8.97 -10.87
CA VAL A 156 -7.13 -8.68 -9.44
C VAL A 156 -8.32 -7.86 -8.97
N ARG A 157 -8.92 -8.27 -7.85
CA ARG A 157 -10.13 -7.64 -7.29
C ARG A 157 -9.95 -7.38 -5.80
#